data_f1b0042b96a4e1a1573125677375423f
#
_entry.id   f1b0042b96a4e1a1573125677375423f
#
_cell.length_a   1.000
_cell.length_b   1.000
_cell.length_c   1.000
_cell.angle_alpha   90.00
_cell.angle_beta   90.00
_cell.angle_gamma   90.00
#
_symmetry.space_group_name_H-M   'P 1'
#
loop_
_entity.id
_entity.type
_entity.pdbx_description
1 polymer ?
#
loop_
_entity_poly.entity_id
_entity_poly.type
_entity_poly.pdbx_seq_one_letter_code
_entity_poly.pdbx_strand_id
1 'polypeptide(L)'
;SAASDVYKRQIHICGYAHTNAEGGTGSSEIGGAPYGGNNDADNSGTLRYVRVEYTGFAFDEEHEANGITFYGVGNGTTVEYCQAYMGSDDGFEWFGGSVNVKYLVSTDCSDDSFDWTEGWNGKAQFLVAYQSPKDELGYDCDCLMECDNNGKSFGATPVACPTLANLTLIGNGESKQGIRLRAGTKAKIYNAIVKGKGQCLTTETTETENALMDGSSELQYITLATDISCKEGIYSSNEFTKDGNHNIINYSVMFTNGYVGTIEGGKNLSDDSFFTQAAYQGAVPASNDWTQGW
;
A
#
# COMPACT_ATOMS: atom_id res chain seq x y z
N SER A 1 3.42 18.15 -29.08
CA SER A 1 2.39 17.16 -29.38
C SER A 1 1.82 16.62 -28.05
N ALA A 2 0.56 16.28 -27.99
CA ALA A 2 -0.10 15.84 -26.77
C ALA A 2 0.57 14.59 -26.12
N ALA A 3 1.24 13.74 -26.92
CA ALA A 3 1.93 12.57 -26.43
C ALA A 3 3.18 12.88 -25.58
N SER A 4 3.81 14.05 -25.74
CA SER A 4 4.98 14.41 -24.94
C SER A 4 4.64 14.93 -23.54
N ASP A 5 3.39 15.25 -23.27
CA ASP A 5 2.97 15.80 -21.98
C ASP A 5 2.55 14.70 -20.98
N VAL A 6 2.18 13.51 -21.44
CA VAL A 6 1.77 12.38 -20.59
C VAL A 6 2.98 11.82 -19.82
N TYR A 7 4.15 11.79 -20.43
CA TYR A 7 5.39 11.29 -19.79
C TYR A 7 5.95 12.16 -18.65
N LYS A 8 5.34 13.29 -18.34
CA LYS A 8 5.90 14.28 -17.42
C LYS A 8 5.10 14.43 -16.13
N ARG A 9 4.17 13.53 -15.86
CA ARG A 9 3.24 13.69 -14.75
C ARG A 9 3.50 12.76 -13.57
N GLN A 10 4.35 11.74 -13.74
CA GLN A 10 4.75 10.80 -12.70
C GLN A 10 6.03 11.26 -11.99
N ILE A 11 6.26 10.71 -10.79
CA ILE A 11 7.47 10.94 -10.01
C ILE A 11 8.14 9.60 -9.73
N HIS A 12 9.38 9.44 -10.20
CA HIS A 12 10.22 8.28 -9.91
C HIS A 12 11.42 8.73 -9.08
N ILE A 13 11.62 8.10 -7.93
CA ILE A 13 12.74 8.39 -7.03
C ILE A 13 13.59 7.13 -6.91
N CYS A 14 14.86 7.22 -7.32
CA CYS A 14 15.82 6.13 -7.24
C CYS A 14 16.84 6.42 -6.13
N GLY A 15 16.93 5.54 -5.15
CA GLY A 15 17.82 5.66 -3.99
C GLY A 15 18.83 4.53 -3.91
N TYR A 16 19.59 4.52 -2.82
CA TYR A 16 20.69 3.60 -2.55
C TYR A 16 20.41 2.64 -1.39
N ALA A 17 19.15 2.52 -0.96
CA ALA A 17 18.73 1.54 0.03
C ALA A 17 18.65 0.14 -0.59
N HIS A 18 18.38 -0.86 0.23
CA HIS A 18 18.34 -2.25 -0.22
C HIS A 18 17.21 -2.52 -1.23
N THR A 19 17.44 -3.50 -2.08
CA THR A 19 16.40 -4.24 -2.81
C THR A 19 16.76 -5.72 -2.80
N ASN A 20 15.77 -6.60 -2.83
CA ASN A 20 15.99 -8.03 -2.96
C ASN A 20 15.93 -8.50 -4.43
N ALA A 21 15.97 -7.59 -5.37
CA ALA A 21 16.24 -7.90 -6.77
C ALA A 21 17.57 -8.62 -6.90
N GLU A 22 17.75 -9.41 -7.96
CA GLU A 22 18.97 -10.19 -8.21
C GLU A 22 20.20 -9.27 -8.23
N GLY A 23 21.18 -9.56 -7.40
CA GLY A 23 22.39 -8.74 -7.25
C GLY A 23 22.24 -7.50 -6.36
N GLY A 24 21.07 -7.26 -5.76
CA GLY A 24 20.82 -6.14 -4.82
C GLY A 24 20.73 -4.77 -5.50
N THR A 25 20.50 -4.74 -6.81
CA THR A 25 20.30 -3.52 -7.60
C THR A 25 19.30 -3.78 -8.72
N GLY A 26 18.65 -2.72 -9.20
CA GLY A 26 17.69 -2.78 -10.30
C GLY A 26 17.79 -1.58 -11.23
N SER A 27 16.91 -1.54 -12.20
CA SER A 27 16.72 -0.42 -13.12
C SER A 27 15.25 -0.03 -13.09
N SER A 28 14.97 1.27 -12.96
CA SER A 28 13.58 1.76 -12.95
C SER A 28 12.85 1.40 -14.23
N GLU A 29 11.58 1.09 -14.15
CA GLU A 29 10.74 0.67 -15.28
C GLU A 29 10.74 1.72 -16.39
N ILE A 30 10.67 2.98 -16.03
CA ILE A 30 10.72 4.08 -16.97
C ILE A 30 12.09 4.76 -16.89
N GLY A 31 12.78 4.81 -18.04
CA GLY A 31 14.06 5.49 -18.18
C GLY A 31 15.28 4.68 -17.76
N GLY A 32 15.11 3.49 -17.16
CA GLY A 32 16.20 2.58 -16.82
C GLY A 32 17.23 3.17 -15.84
N ALA A 33 16.80 4.04 -14.93
CA ALA A 33 17.70 4.62 -13.93
C ALA A 33 18.09 3.56 -12.89
N PRO A 34 19.38 3.43 -12.54
CA PRO A 34 19.81 2.46 -11.55
C PRO A 34 19.35 2.82 -10.15
N TYR A 35 19.02 1.80 -9.35
CA TYR A 35 18.68 1.93 -7.94
C TYR A 35 19.19 0.75 -7.12
N GLY A 36 19.08 0.87 -5.80
CA GLY A 36 19.47 -0.17 -4.87
C GLY A 36 20.89 -0.02 -4.34
N GLY A 37 21.19 -0.77 -3.32
CA GLY A 37 22.46 -0.74 -2.62
C GLY A 37 22.33 -1.27 -1.20
N ASN A 38 23.00 -0.64 -0.23
CA ASN A 38 23.02 -1.07 1.16
C ASN A 38 22.92 0.10 2.15
N ASN A 39 22.45 1.25 1.69
CA ASN A 39 22.29 2.44 2.53
C ASN A 39 20.80 2.68 2.87
N ASP A 40 20.27 1.97 3.84
CA ASP A 40 18.87 2.13 4.27
C ASP A 40 18.58 3.51 4.88
N ALA A 41 19.60 4.26 5.24
CA ALA A 41 19.48 5.65 5.67
C ALA A 41 19.62 6.67 4.53
N ASP A 42 19.59 6.21 3.27
CA ASP A 42 19.60 7.08 2.10
C ASP A 42 18.55 8.18 2.20
N ASN A 43 18.92 9.37 1.76
CA ASN A 43 18.06 10.54 1.73
C ASN A 43 17.98 11.11 0.32
N SER A 44 16.90 10.77 -0.36
CA SER A 44 16.57 11.26 -1.70
C SER A 44 15.79 12.58 -1.70
N GLY A 45 15.71 13.27 -0.54
CA GLY A 45 15.09 14.58 -0.41
C GLY A 45 13.74 14.58 0.33
N THR A 46 12.92 15.58 0.01
CA THR A 46 11.61 15.79 0.64
C THR A 46 10.52 15.94 -0.39
N LEU A 47 9.50 15.09 -0.30
CA LEU A 47 8.28 15.17 -1.07
C LEU A 47 7.12 15.48 -0.11
N ARG A 48 6.55 16.68 -0.20
CA ARG A 48 5.48 17.13 0.69
C ARG A 48 4.49 18.03 -0.03
N TYR A 49 3.20 17.78 0.19
CA TYR A 49 2.11 18.51 -0.45
C TYR A 49 2.18 18.43 -1.99
N VAL A 50 2.38 17.23 -2.51
CA VAL A 50 2.49 16.97 -3.94
C VAL A 50 1.28 16.16 -4.40
N ARG A 51 0.61 16.63 -5.43
CA ARG A 51 -0.43 15.89 -6.12
C ARG A 51 0.01 15.64 -7.56
N VAL A 52 -0.05 14.39 -7.98
CA VAL A 52 0.13 13.97 -9.38
C VAL A 52 -1.22 13.51 -9.93
N GLU A 53 -1.52 13.89 -11.14
CA GLU A 53 -2.81 13.59 -11.75
C GLU A 53 -2.64 13.04 -13.17
N TYR A 54 -3.51 12.10 -13.53
CA TYR A 54 -3.55 11.53 -14.88
C TYR A 54 -2.19 11.00 -15.32
N THR A 55 -1.54 10.31 -14.42
CA THR A 55 -0.30 9.57 -14.65
C THR A 55 -0.61 8.25 -15.36
N GLY A 56 0.40 7.50 -15.67
CA GLY A 56 0.26 6.20 -16.27
C GLY A 56 0.40 6.28 -17.79
N PHE A 57 1.49 5.71 -18.27
CA PHE A 57 1.69 5.43 -19.67
C PHE A 57 2.43 4.10 -19.74
N ALA A 58 1.79 3.10 -20.31
CA ALA A 58 2.42 1.84 -20.60
C ALA A 58 3.24 1.96 -21.89
N PHE A 59 4.55 1.71 -21.82
CA PHE A 59 5.37 1.46 -23.02
C PHE A 59 5.11 0.05 -23.55
N ASP A 60 4.94 -0.89 -22.63
CA ASP A 60 4.58 -2.30 -22.85
C ASP A 60 4.01 -2.86 -21.52
N GLU A 61 3.72 -4.15 -21.46
CA GLU A 61 3.15 -4.82 -20.28
C GLU A 61 4.11 -4.93 -19.08
N GLU A 62 5.38 -4.59 -19.24
CA GLU A 62 6.40 -4.67 -18.19
C GLU A 62 6.98 -3.29 -17.82
N HIS A 63 6.57 -2.21 -18.51
CA HIS A 63 7.11 -0.86 -18.32
C HIS A 63 5.96 0.13 -18.28
N GLU A 64 5.39 0.29 -17.11
CA GLU A 64 4.28 1.17 -16.83
C GLU A 64 4.70 2.33 -15.92
N ALA A 65 3.95 3.40 -15.94
CA ALA A 65 4.29 4.62 -15.22
C ALA A 65 3.28 4.91 -14.11
N ASN A 66 3.63 4.54 -12.91
CA ASN A 66 2.85 4.80 -11.70
C ASN A 66 2.66 6.30 -11.41
N GLY A 67 1.88 6.63 -10.41
CA GLY A 67 1.79 7.98 -9.88
C GLY A 67 3.11 8.43 -9.25
N ILE A 68 3.50 7.79 -8.17
CA ILE A 68 4.76 8.05 -7.45
C ILE A 68 5.42 6.71 -7.13
N THR A 69 6.62 6.50 -7.66
CA THR A 69 7.38 5.25 -7.47
C THR A 69 8.66 5.49 -6.67
N PHE A 70 8.92 4.61 -5.71
CA PHE A 70 10.09 4.62 -4.85
C PHE A 70 10.97 3.39 -5.12
N TYR A 71 12.06 3.56 -5.84
CA TYR A 71 13.01 2.50 -6.17
C TYR A 71 14.19 2.53 -5.19
N GLY A 72 14.28 1.59 -4.26
CA GLY A 72 15.37 1.50 -3.28
C GLY A 72 15.57 2.78 -2.47
N VAL A 73 14.48 3.47 -2.12
CA VAL A 73 14.54 4.75 -1.39
C VAL A 73 14.69 4.49 0.11
N GLY A 74 15.61 5.21 0.75
CA GLY A 74 15.93 5.03 2.16
C GLY A 74 15.09 5.88 3.12
N ASN A 75 15.16 5.53 4.40
CA ASN A 75 14.38 6.15 5.48
C ASN A 75 14.83 7.55 5.90
N GLY A 76 15.90 8.07 5.34
CA GLY A 76 16.28 9.47 5.45
C GLY A 76 15.43 10.40 4.59
N THR A 77 14.66 9.84 3.63
CA THR A 77 13.77 10.57 2.73
C THR A 77 12.46 10.89 3.44
N THR A 78 11.96 12.10 3.25
CA THR A 78 10.67 12.54 3.80
C THR A 78 9.58 12.49 2.73
N VAL A 79 8.48 11.76 3.00
CA VAL A 79 7.32 11.68 2.12
C VAL A 79 6.04 11.86 2.94
N GLU A 80 5.38 13.00 2.77
CA GLU A 80 4.17 13.34 3.53
C GLU A 80 3.19 14.17 2.70
N TYR A 81 1.90 13.95 2.92
CA TYR A 81 0.83 14.70 2.25
C TYR A 81 0.98 14.68 0.72
N CYS A 82 0.94 13.48 0.17
CA CYS A 82 1.01 13.29 -1.28
C CYS A 82 -0.26 12.58 -1.79
N GLN A 83 -0.66 12.93 -3.01
CA GLN A 83 -1.80 12.31 -3.66
C GLN A 83 -1.45 11.87 -5.09
N ALA A 84 -1.90 10.66 -5.46
CA ALA A 84 -2.05 10.21 -6.84
C ALA A 84 -3.55 10.20 -7.19
N TYR A 85 -3.90 10.76 -8.35
CA TYR A 85 -5.29 10.93 -8.77
C TYR A 85 -5.50 10.54 -10.23
N MET A 86 -6.40 9.58 -10.47
CA MET A 86 -6.78 9.12 -11.81
C MET A 86 -5.58 8.71 -12.69
N GLY A 87 -4.63 8.00 -12.10
CA GLY A 87 -3.55 7.33 -12.84
C GLY A 87 -4.09 6.14 -13.62
N SER A 88 -3.46 5.80 -14.74
CA SER A 88 -3.79 4.58 -15.52
C SER A 88 -2.92 3.37 -15.14
N ASP A 89 -2.23 3.49 -14.05
CA ASP A 89 -1.41 2.49 -13.40
C ASP A 89 -1.46 2.73 -11.89
N ASP A 90 -0.52 2.19 -11.09
CA ASP A 90 -0.55 2.32 -9.63
C ASP A 90 -0.55 3.77 -9.14
N GLY A 91 -1.15 3.98 -7.98
CA GLY A 91 -1.06 5.26 -7.30
C GLY A 91 0.32 5.49 -6.70
N PHE A 92 0.78 4.56 -5.88
CA PHE A 92 2.09 4.57 -5.21
C PHE A 92 2.69 3.17 -5.23
N GLU A 93 3.96 3.07 -5.62
CA GLU A 93 4.64 1.79 -5.65
C GLU A 93 6.04 1.86 -5.03
N TRP A 94 6.43 0.78 -4.32
CA TRP A 94 7.72 0.62 -3.63
C TRP A 94 8.47 -0.60 -4.14
N PHE A 95 9.62 -0.38 -4.78
CA PHE A 95 10.60 -1.41 -5.13
C PHE A 95 11.71 -1.45 -4.09
N GLY A 96 11.57 -2.29 -3.09
CA GLY A 96 12.54 -2.36 -2.00
C GLY A 96 12.65 -1.07 -1.16
N GLY A 97 13.76 -0.91 -0.49
CA GLY A 97 14.05 0.25 0.34
C GLY A 97 13.38 0.25 1.70
N SER A 98 13.54 1.36 2.38
CA SER A 98 13.10 1.56 3.76
C SER A 98 12.39 2.89 3.99
N VAL A 99 11.99 3.59 2.91
CA VAL A 99 11.33 4.89 3.01
C VAL A 99 10.08 4.82 3.86
N ASN A 100 9.91 5.81 4.74
CA ASN A 100 8.73 5.95 5.58
C ASN A 100 7.82 7.03 5.01
N VAL A 101 6.49 6.78 5.03
CA VAL A 101 5.50 7.67 4.42
C VAL A 101 4.33 7.95 5.35
N LYS A 102 3.78 9.17 5.29
CA LYS A 102 2.56 9.55 6.01
C LYS A 102 1.60 10.36 5.14
N TYR A 103 0.31 10.23 5.43
CA TYR A 103 -0.72 11.04 4.81
C TYR A 103 -0.70 10.94 3.28
N LEU A 104 -0.89 9.74 2.77
CA LEU A 104 -1.00 9.49 1.33
C LEU A 104 -2.45 9.22 0.94
N VAL A 105 -2.84 9.74 -0.22
CA VAL A 105 -4.15 9.52 -0.82
C VAL A 105 -3.97 9.00 -2.24
N SER A 106 -4.47 7.82 -2.53
CA SER A 106 -4.64 7.30 -3.89
C SER A 106 -6.11 7.32 -4.24
N THR A 107 -6.46 8.04 -5.30
CA THR A 107 -7.85 8.18 -5.75
C THR A 107 -7.96 7.78 -7.21
N ASP A 108 -8.81 6.80 -7.50
CA ASP A 108 -9.23 6.44 -8.87
C ASP A 108 -8.07 6.06 -9.80
N CYS A 109 -6.98 5.53 -9.27
CA CYS A 109 -5.94 4.90 -10.09
C CYS A 109 -6.44 3.55 -10.60
N SER A 110 -6.18 3.22 -11.89
CA SER A 110 -6.87 2.09 -12.53
C SER A 110 -6.22 0.74 -12.24
N ASP A 111 -4.97 0.70 -11.83
CA ASP A 111 -4.35 -0.47 -11.26
C ASP A 111 -4.39 -0.37 -9.74
N ASP A 112 -3.34 -0.69 -9.03
CA ASP A 112 -3.36 -0.74 -7.58
C ASP A 112 -3.27 0.66 -6.93
N SER A 113 -3.93 0.85 -5.81
CA SER A 113 -3.80 2.13 -5.09
C SER A 113 -2.45 2.26 -4.39
N PHE A 114 -1.97 1.16 -3.82
CA PHE A 114 -0.67 1.03 -3.18
C PHE A 114 -0.08 -0.34 -3.51
N ASP A 115 1.12 -0.39 -4.05
CA ASP A 115 1.84 -1.63 -4.32
C ASP A 115 3.22 -1.64 -3.65
N TRP A 116 3.68 -2.79 -3.22
CA TRP A 116 5.07 -2.98 -2.83
C TRP A 116 5.63 -4.33 -3.24
N THR A 117 6.89 -4.30 -3.60
CA THR A 117 7.67 -5.47 -3.97
C THR A 117 9.14 -5.33 -3.53
N GLU A 118 9.97 -6.26 -3.92
CA GLU A 118 11.43 -6.23 -3.80
C GLU A 118 11.97 -5.97 -2.39
N GLY A 119 11.23 -6.39 -1.36
CA GLY A 119 11.73 -6.34 0.01
C GLY A 119 11.54 -5.02 0.72
N TRP A 120 10.59 -4.16 0.31
CA TRP A 120 10.29 -2.94 1.06
C TRP A 120 9.98 -3.22 2.52
N ASN A 121 10.62 -2.47 3.44
CA ASN A 121 10.45 -2.63 4.88
C ASN A 121 10.27 -1.30 5.63
N GLY A 122 9.80 -0.28 4.95
CA GLY A 122 9.50 1.01 5.54
C GLY A 122 8.26 1.00 6.44
N LYS A 123 7.86 2.19 6.84
CA LYS A 123 6.67 2.42 7.69
C LYS A 123 5.70 3.34 6.98
N ALA A 124 4.40 3.10 7.16
CA ALA A 124 3.36 3.95 6.61
C ALA A 124 2.29 4.24 7.64
N GLN A 125 1.78 5.48 7.68
CA GLN A 125 0.65 5.83 8.53
C GLN A 125 -0.27 6.83 7.83
N PHE A 126 -1.59 6.67 8.03
CA PHE A 126 -2.65 7.48 7.43
C PHE A 126 -2.67 7.40 5.91
N LEU A 127 -3.00 6.20 5.41
CA LEU A 127 -3.19 5.96 3.98
C LEU A 127 -4.67 5.89 3.64
N VAL A 128 -5.07 6.57 2.58
CA VAL A 128 -6.41 6.51 2.00
C VAL A 128 -6.32 5.98 0.57
N ALA A 129 -6.98 4.87 0.29
CA ALA A 129 -7.34 4.47 -1.07
C ALA A 129 -8.84 4.70 -1.25
N TYR A 130 -9.21 5.42 -2.27
CA TYR A 130 -10.60 5.65 -2.63
C TYR A 130 -10.80 5.44 -4.12
N GLN A 131 -11.70 4.54 -4.45
CA GLN A 131 -12.10 4.24 -5.82
C GLN A 131 -13.57 4.62 -5.97
N SER A 132 -13.84 5.62 -6.81
CA SER A 132 -15.19 6.08 -7.14
C SER A 132 -16.00 4.97 -7.81
N PRO A 133 -17.33 5.01 -7.76
CA PRO A 133 -18.15 3.99 -8.40
C PRO A 133 -17.78 3.77 -9.87
N LYS A 134 -17.72 2.53 -10.30
CA LYS A 134 -17.39 2.14 -11.68
C LYS A 134 -18.20 2.88 -12.73
N ASP A 135 -19.49 3.09 -12.47
CA ASP A 135 -20.38 3.77 -13.41
C ASP A 135 -20.00 5.24 -13.61
N GLU A 136 -19.30 5.85 -12.66
CA GLU A 136 -18.78 7.21 -12.75
C GLU A 136 -17.45 7.26 -13.48
N LEU A 137 -16.57 6.27 -13.23
CA LEU A 137 -15.23 6.21 -13.82
C LEU A 137 -15.24 5.62 -15.22
N GLY A 138 -16.09 4.64 -15.49
CA GLY A 138 -16.11 3.88 -16.73
C GLY A 138 -15.08 2.73 -16.79
N TYR A 139 -14.36 2.47 -15.70
CA TYR A 139 -13.40 1.35 -15.55
C TYR A 139 -13.42 0.78 -14.14
N ASP A 140 -12.94 -0.44 -13.98
CA ASP A 140 -12.64 -1.05 -12.68
C ASP A 140 -11.21 -0.67 -12.29
N CYS A 141 -11.02 -0.32 -11.02
CA CYS A 141 -9.68 -0.25 -10.44
C CYS A 141 -9.29 -1.63 -9.88
N ASP A 142 -7.99 -1.96 -9.85
CA ASP A 142 -7.52 -3.22 -9.29
C ASP A 142 -7.40 -3.16 -7.76
N CYS A 143 -6.39 -3.73 -7.13
CA CYS A 143 -6.33 -3.86 -5.68
C CYS A 143 -6.25 -2.51 -4.97
N LEU A 144 -6.72 -2.46 -3.72
CA LEU A 144 -6.45 -1.31 -2.86
C LEU A 144 -5.02 -1.35 -2.31
N MET A 145 -4.49 -2.57 -2.16
CA MET A 145 -3.07 -2.82 -1.87
C MET A 145 -2.67 -4.17 -2.48
N GLU A 146 -1.68 -4.19 -3.36
CA GLU A 146 -0.97 -5.39 -3.77
C GLU A 146 0.37 -5.47 -3.02
N CYS A 147 0.72 -6.66 -2.53
CA CYS A 147 1.74 -6.78 -1.48
C CYS A 147 2.63 -7.98 -1.74
N ASP A 148 3.80 -7.74 -2.32
CA ASP A 148 4.74 -8.78 -2.72
C ASP A 148 6.06 -8.71 -1.95
N ASN A 149 6.68 -9.85 -1.75
CA ASN A 149 8.10 -9.86 -1.44
C ASN A 149 8.93 -9.78 -2.72
N ASN A 150 8.71 -10.73 -3.63
CA ASN A 150 9.38 -10.78 -4.92
C ASN A 150 8.66 -11.79 -5.82
N GLY A 151 8.08 -11.34 -6.91
CA GLY A 151 7.29 -12.15 -7.82
C GLY A 151 8.06 -13.29 -8.52
N LYS A 152 9.39 -13.21 -8.56
CA LYS A 152 10.27 -14.24 -9.19
C LYS A 152 10.88 -15.19 -8.16
N SER A 153 11.03 -14.76 -6.90
CA SER A 153 11.65 -15.53 -5.83
C SER A 153 11.02 -15.19 -4.48
N PHE A 154 10.03 -15.96 -4.06
CA PHE A 154 9.24 -15.71 -2.85
C PHE A 154 10.07 -15.66 -1.56
N GLY A 155 11.22 -16.31 -1.54
CA GLY A 155 12.17 -16.30 -0.44
C GLY A 155 13.30 -15.28 -0.57
N ALA A 156 13.25 -14.35 -1.54
CA ALA A 156 14.30 -13.36 -1.72
C ALA A 156 14.48 -12.50 -0.46
N THR A 157 15.73 -12.14 -0.17
CA THR A 157 16.10 -11.38 1.04
C THR A 157 16.83 -10.08 0.69
N PRO A 158 16.63 -9.02 1.49
CA PRO A 158 15.75 -8.93 2.66
C PRO A 158 14.27 -9.10 2.30
N VAL A 159 13.52 -9.81 3.16
CA VAL A 159 12.09 -10.07 2.92
C VAL A 159 11.30 -8.79 3.18
N ALA A 160 10.33 -8.47 2.32
CA ALA A 160 9.39 -7.39 2.55
C ALA A 160 8.63 -7.60 3.88
N CYS A 161 8.69 -6.60 4.74
CA CYS A 161 7.99 -6.60 6.02
C CYS A 161 7.69 -5.17 6.50
N PRO A 162 6.93 -4.38 5.74
CA PRO A 162 6.59 -3.04 6.17
C PRO A 162 5.65 -3.03 7.37
N THR A 163 5.63 -1.91 8.10
CA THR A 163 4.69 -1.68 9.19
C THR A 163 3.74 -0.54 8.82
N LEU A 164 2.46 -0.85 8.69
CA LEU A 164 1.43 0.10 8.28
C LEU A 164 0.39 0.29 9.37
N ALA A 165 -0.11 1.51 9.54
CA ALA A 165 -1.17 1.80 10.50
C ALA A 165 -2.13 2.87 10.03
N ASN A 166 -3.37 2.81 10.51
CA ASN A 166 -4.43 3.78 10.22
C ASN A 166 -4.72 3.91 8.73
N LEU A 167 -5.31 2.85 8.17
CA LEU A 167 -5.65 2.74 6.75
C LEU A 167 -7.16 2.82 6.55
N THR A 168 -7.60 3.60 5.55
CA THR A 168 -8.97 3.60 5.02
C THR A 168 -8.92 3.22 3.56
N LEU A 169 -9.39 2.02 3.24
CA LEU A 169 -9.28 1.41 1.91
C LEU A 169 -10.68 1.12 1.36
N ILE A 170 -11.12 1.91 0.39
CA ILE A 170 -12.47 1.89 -0.18
C ILE A 170 -12.40 1.58 -1.67
N GLY A 171 -12.87 0.39 -2.04
CA GLY A 171 -12.90 -0.07 -3.42
C GLY A 171 -14.22 0.20 -4.15
N ASN A 172 -14.20 -0.01 -5.47
CA ASN A 172 -15.35 0.17 -6.35
C ASN A 172 -15.74 -1.08 -7.15
N GLY A 173 -15.07 -2.20 -6.92
CA GLY A 173 -15.26 -3.41 -7.71
C GLY A 173 -15.53 -4.64 -6.86
N GLU A 174 -16.43 -5.49 -7.34
CA GLU A 174 -16.80 -6.74 -6.69
C GLU A 174 -15.85 -7.90 -7.01
N SER A 175 -15.13 -7.82 -8.14
CA SER A 175 -14.30 -8.92 -8.67
C SER A 175 -12.83 -8.85 -8.25
N LYS A 176 -12.40 -7.77 -7.60
CA LYS A 176 -11.00 -7.52 -7.25
C LYS A 176 -10.77 -7.56 -5.75
N GLN A 177 -9.52 -7.54 -5.34
CA GLN A 177 -9.12 -7.66 -3.95
C GLN A 177 -8.95 -6.29 -3.27
N GLY A 178 -9.15 -6.26 -1.97
CA GLY A 178 -8.78 -5.14 -1.12
C GLY A 178 -7.28 -5.16 -0.83
N ILE A 179 -6.87 -5.84 0.24
CA ILE A 179 -5.46 -6.12 0.52
C ILE A 179 -5.15 -7.51 -0.06
N ARG A 180 -4.14 -7.60 -0.90
CA ARG A 180 -3.67 -8.84 -1.51
C ARG A 180 -2.25 -9.14 -1.06
N LEU A 181 -2.07 -10.03 -0.08
CA LEU A 181 -0.75 -10.46 0.42
C LEU A 181 -0.30 -11.70 -0.35
N ARG A 182 0.84 -11.64 -1.05
CA ARG A 182 1.32 -12.75 -1.88
C ARG A 182 2.85 -12.79 -2.01
N ALA A 183 3.34 -13.70 -2.86
CA ALA A 183 4.75 -13.80 -3.29
C ALA A 183 5.76 -13.78 -2.13
N GLY A 184 5.40 -14.36 -0.99
CA GLY A 184 6.27 -14.47 0.17
C GLY A 184 6.37 -13.23 1.05
N THR A 185 5.54 -12.19 0.83
CA THR A 185 5.58 -10.99 1.66
C THR A 185 5.28 -11.28 3.11
N LYS A 186 5.94 -10.54 3.99
CA LYS A 186 5.52 -10.30 5.36
C LYS A 186 4.96 -8.89 5.47
N ALA A 187 4.09 -8.67 6.45
CA ALA A 187 3.55 -7.35 6.74
C ALA A 187 3.07 -7.25 8.18
N LYS A 188 3.15 -6.05 8.74
CA LYS A 188 2.50 -5.69 10.00
C LYS A 188 1.49 -4.59 9.71
N ILE A 189 0.21 -4.94 9.71
CA ILE A 189 -0.88 -4.02 9.39
C ILE A 189 -1.79 -3.85 10.58
N TYR A 190 -2.00 -2.61 10.97
CA TYR A 190 -2.77 -2.23 12.14
C TYR A 190 -3.79 -1.15 11.83
N ASN A 191 -4.91 -1.15 12.55
CA ASN A 191 -5.86 -0.05 12.54
C ASN A 191 -6.45 0.26 11.15
N ALA A 192 -6.87 -0.76 10.42
CA ALA A 192 -7.36 -0.64 9.04
C ALA A 192 -8.87 -0.85 8.93
N ILE A 193 -9.48 -0.16 7.98
CA ILE A 193 -10.85 -0.39 7.53
C ILE A 193 -10.82 -0.63 6.03
N VAL A 194 -11.37 -1.77 5.58
CA VAL A 194 -11.37 -2.17 4.16
C VAL A 194 -12.78 -2.54 3.72
N LYS A 195 -13.26 -1.94 2.64
CA LYS A 195 -14.57 -2.25 2.04
C LYS A 195 -14.60 -1.99 0.53
N GLY A 196 -15.69 -2.38 -0.11
CA GLY A 196 -15.96 -2.08 -1.53
C GLY A 196 -15.25 -2.99 -2.53
N LYS A 197 -14.72 -4.12 -2.07
CA LYS A 197 -14.17 -5.20 -2.91
C LYS A 197 -14.86 -6.52 -2.56
N GLY A 198 -14.95 -7.43 -3.52
CA GLY A 198 -15.55 -8.75 -3.31
C GLY A 198 -14.79 -9.59 -2.27
N GLN A 199 -13.49 -9.36 -2.15
CA GLN A 199 -12.60 -9.94 -1.16
C GLN A 199 -11.74 -8.83 -0.55
N CYS A 200 -12.10 -8.37 0.65
CA CYS A 200 -11.37 -7.27 1.31
C CYS A 200 -9.94 -7.63 1.72
N LEU A 201 -9.65 -8.92 1.94
CA LEU A 201 -8.30 -9.42 2.20
C LEU A 201 -8.14 -10.81 1.60
N THR A 202 -7.06 -10.98 0.83
CA THR A 202 -6.63 -12.27 0.30
C THR A 202 -5.19 -12.57 0.69
N THR A 203 -4.89 -13.85 0.91
CA THR A 203 -3.54 -14.34 1.13
C THR A 203 -3.20 -15.41 0.10
N GLU A 204 -2.02 -15.33 -0.47
CA GLU A 204 -1.54 -16.24 -1.51
C GLU A 204 -0.09 -16.64 -1.21
N THR A 205 0.30 -17.81 -1.65
CA THR A 205 1.59 -18.45 -1.41
C THR A 205 1.81 -18.96 0.01
N THR A 206 2.43 -20.12 0.07
CA THR A 206 2.71 -20.85 1.32
C THR A 206 3.57 -20.01 2.29
N GLU A 207 4.54 -19.28 1.77
CA GLU A 207 5.46 -18.44 2.54
C GLU A 207 4.70 -17.31 3.25
N THR A 208 3.79 -16.65 2.55
CA THR A 208 2.96 -15.58 3.09
C THR A 208 2.02 -16.07 4.18
N GLU A 209 1.31 -17.18 3.95
CA GLU A 209 0.39 -17.72 4.97
C GLU A 209 1.13 -18.30 6.18
N ASN A 210 2.30 -18.92 5.99
CA ASN A 210 3.14 -19.36 7.10
C ASN A 210 3.62 -18.18 7.95
N ALA A 211 3.96 -17.03 7.34
CA ALA A 211 4.38 -15.84 8.07
C ALA A 211 3.26 -15.27 8.96
N LEU A 212 2.01 -15.41 8.56
CA LEU A 212 0.85 -15.06 9.39
C LEU A 212 0.65 -16.06 10.54
N MET A 213 0.91 -17.35 10.31
CA MET A 213 0.76 -18.39 11.32
C MET A 213 1.87 -18.37 12.38
N ASP A 214 3.11 -18.07 11.99
CA ASP A 214 4.25 -18.04 12.90
C ASP A 214 4.44 -16.70 13.63
N GLY A 215 3.63 -15.69 13.29
CA GLY A 215 3.65 -14.36 13.91
C GLY A 215 4.74 -13.42 13.37
N SER A 216 5.46 -13.80 12.32
CA SER A 216 6.38 -12.87 11.64
C SER A 216 5.65 -11.82 10.79
N SER A 217 4.38 -12.07 10.44
CA SER A 217 3.41 -11.08 9.99
C SER A 217 2.34 -10.87 11.06
N GLU A 218 1.82 -9.65 11.18
CA GLU A 218 0.78 -9.29 12.15
C GLU A 218 -0.35 -8.51 11.48
N LEU A 219 -1.58 -8.97 11.67
CA LEU A 219 -2.81 -8.31 11.24
C LEU A 219 -3.70 -8.06 12.46
N GLN A 220 -3.80 -6.82 12.96
CA GLN A 220 -4.53 -6.51 14.18
C GLN A 220 -5.34 -5.22 14.06
N TYR A 221 -6.51 -5.19 14.72
CA TYR A 221 -7.44 -4.06 14.68
C TYR A 221 -7.85 -3.71 13.25
N ILE A 222 -8.25 -4.72 12.47
CA ILE A 222 -8.67 -4.58 11.08
C ILE A 222 -10.15 -4.92 10.96
N THR A 223 -10.94 -4.02 10.38
CA THR A 223 -12.34 -4.24 10.07
C THR A 223 -12.53 -4.41 8.57
N LEU A 224 -13.04 -5.56 8.16
CA LEU A 224 -13.29 -5.94 6.76
C LEU A 224 -14.79 -6.04 6.50
N ALA A 225 -15.25 -5.52 5.36
CA ALA A 225 -16.63 -5.65 4.92
C ALA A 225 -17.00 -7.06 4.43
N THR A 226 -16.01 -7.88 4.11
CA THR A 226 -16.19 -9.30 3.70
C THR A 226 -15.40 -10.23 4.60
N ASP A 227 -15.57 -11.53 4.42
CA ASP A 227 -14.63 -12.52 4.95
C ASP A 227 -13.29 -12.45 4.20
N ILE A 228 -12.26 -13.09 4.73
CA ILE A 228 -10.96 -13.24 4.07
C ILE A 228 -10.96 -14.45 3.14
N SER A 229 -10.04 -14.45 2.17
CA SER A 229 -9.80 -15.59 1.28
C SER A 229 -8.33 -16.01 1.33
N CYS A 230 -8.08 -17.24 1.79
CA CYS A 230 -6.74 -17.80 1.93
C CYS A 230 -6.55 -18.92 0.91
N LYS A 231 -5.69 -18.72 -0.09
CA LYS A 231 -5.57 -19.64 -1.23
C LYS A 231 -4.88 -20.95 -0.87
N GLU A 232 -3.92 -20.92 0.06
CA GLU A 232 -3.20 -22.12 0.48
C GLU A 232 -3.92 -22.88 1.60
N GLY A 233 -4.87 -22.24 2.28
CA GLY A 233 -5.63 -22.84 3.37
C GLY A 233 -4.81 -23.10 4.63
N ILE A 234 -3.65 -22.47 4.78
CA ILE A 234 -2.79 -22.53 5.96
C ILE A 234 -3.27 -21.52 6.99
N TYR A 235 -3.56 -20.29 6.56
CA TYR A 235 -4.21 -19.27 7.35
C TYR A 235 -5.73 -19.34 7.20
N SER A 236 -6.52 -18.74 8.08
CA SER A 236 -7.98 -18.84 8.02
C SER A 236 -8.67 -17.65 8.72
N SER A 237 -9.98 -17.49 8.44
CA SER A 237 -10.82 -16.50 9.12
C SER A 237 -10.81 -16.69 10.65
N ASN A 238 -10.72 -17.92 11.16
CA ASN A 238 -10.64 -18.18 12.59
C ASN A 238 -9.34 -17.65 13.20
N GLU A 239 -8.21 -17.80 12.50
CA GLU A 239 -6.94 -17.24 12.95
C GLU A 239 -6.93 -15.71 12.83
N PHE A 240 -7.51 -15.17 11.75
CA PHE A 240 -7.63 -13.73 11.56
C PHE A 240 -8.47 -13.08 12.67
N THR A 241 -9.63 -13.66 13.01
CA THR A 241 -10.57 -13.11 14.02
C THR A 241 -10.32 -13.58 15.45
N LYS A 242 -9.20 -14.24 15.70
CA LYS A 242 -8.79 -14.72 17.02
C LYS A 242 -8.74 -13.55 18.04
N ASP A 243 -9.19 -13.80 19.26
CA ASP A 243 -9.40 -12.76 20.30
C ASP A 243 -8.17 -11.88 20.48
N GLY A 244 -7.04 -12.10 20.42
CA GLY A 244 -5.88 -11.19 20.56
C GLY A 244 -5.65 -10.26 19.37
N ASN A 245 -6.27 -10.54 18.21
CA ASN A 245 -6.08 -9.74 16.99
C ASN A 245 -7.04 -8.57 16.89
N HIS A 246 -8.18 -8.62 17.55
CA HIS A 246 -9.22 -7.58 17.50
C HIS A 246 -9.71 -7.28 16.07
N ASN A 247 -9.66 -8.26 15.18
CA ASN A 247 -10.11 -8.14 13.81
C ASN A 247 -11.59 -8.49 13.68
N ILE A 248 -12.28 -7.83 12.75
CA ILE A 248 -13.71 -8.03 12.48
C ILE A 248 -13.89 -8.26 10.97
N ILE A 249 -14.69 -9.26 10.62
CA ILE A 249 -15.10 -9.56 9.24
C ILE A 249 -16.59 -9.35 9.06
N ASN A 250 -17.04 -9.20 7.81
CA ASN A 250 -18.46 -9.05 7.44
C ASN A 250 -19.13 -7.84 8.13
N TYR A 251 -18.37 -6.75 8.33
CA TYR A 251 -18.85 -5.54 8.98
C TYR A 251 -18.68 -4.32 8.07
N SER A 252 -19.78 -3.76 7.61
CA SER A 252 -19.78 -2.59 6.72
C SER A 252 -19.77 -1.29 7.53
N VAL A 253 -18.73 -0.50 7.32
CA VAL A 253 -18.58 0.82 7.93
C VAL A 253 -19.21 1.89 7.06
N MET A 254 -19.90 2.84 7.67
CA MET A 254 -20.41 4.04 7.00
C MET A 254 -19.43 5.19 7.16
N PHE A 255 -19.12 5.86 6.08
CA PHE A 255 -18.23 7.01 6.03
C PHE A 255 -18.97 8.28 5.63
N THR A 256 -18.48 9.41 6.09
CA THR A 256 -18.86 10.73 5.57
C THR A 256 -17.92 11.08 4.41
N ASN A 257 -18.44 11.73 3.37
CA ASN A 257 -17.66 12.11 2.18
C ASN A 257 -16.83 10.95 1.58
N GLY A 258 -17.40 9.75 1.59
CA GLY A 258 -16.77 8.57 0.98
C GLY A 258 -15.79 7.83 1.90
N TYR A 259 -14.91 8.51 2.64
CA TYR A 259 -13.83 7.89 3.40
C TYR A 259 -13.52 8.53 4.76
N VAL A 260 -14.25 9.58 5.15
CA VAL A 260 -14.05 10.25 6.44
C VAL A 260 -14.82 9.51 7.54
N GLY A 261 -14.10 9.00 8.52
CA GLY A 261 -14.65 8.25 9.66
C GLY A 261 -13.63 7.26 10.21
N THR A 262 -13.82 6.89 11.48
CA THR A 262 -12.96 5.94 12.20
C THR A 262 -13.80 5.04 13.09
N ILE A 263 -13.24 3.90 13.48
CA ILE A 263 -13.80 3.01 14.50
C ILE A 263 -12.96 3.19 15.78
N GLU A 264 -13.62 3.34 16.90
CA GLU A 264 -12.95 3.41 18.21
C GLU A 264 -12.23 2.09 18.54
N GLY A 265 -11.09 2.23 19.20
CA GLY A 265 -10.25 1.10 19.56
C GLY A 265 -9.29 0.72 18.45
N GLY A 266 -8.01 0.74 18.78
CA GLY A 266 -6.91 0.43 17.87
C GLY A 266 -5.63 0.16 18.65
N LYS A 267 -4.65 -0.38 17.96
CA LYS A 267 -3.30 -0.58 18.49
C LYS A 267 -2.59 0.76 18.65
N ASN A 268 -2.03 1.00 19.82
CA ASN A 268 -1.14 2.13 20.03
C ASN A 268 0.28 1.76 19.60
N LEU A 269 0.85 2.55 18.70
CA LEU A 269 2.20 2.36 18.16
C LEU A 269 3.16 3.47 18.58
N SER A 270 2.79 4.33 19.53
CA SER A 270 3.58 5.50 19.93
C SER A 270 4.94 5.18 20.58
N ASP A 271 5.22 3.91 20.88
CA ASP A 271 6.55 3.47 21.31
C ASP A 271 7.59 3.58 20.18
N ASP A 272 7.16 3.54 18.94
CA ASP A 272 7.98 3.88 17.78
C ASP A 272 7.71 5.35 17.40
N SER A 273 8.76 6.17 17.44
CA SER A 273 8.68 7.62 17.22
C SER A 273 8.18 8.04 15.84
N PHE A 274 8.18 7.13 14.86
CA PHE A 274 7.57 7.39 13.56
C PHE A 274 6.05 7.55 13.68
N PHE A 275 5.38 6.69 14.46
CA PHE A 275 3.92 6.69 14.50
C PHE A 275 3.36 7.79 15.41
N THR A 276 2.46 8.58 14.86
CA THR A 276 1.59 9.47 15.64
C THR A 276 0.61 8.63 16.43
N GLN A 277 0.34 9.00 17.67
CA GLN A 277 -0.65 8.31 18.49
C GLN A 277 -2.05 8.41 17.86
N ALA A 278 -2.58 7.28 17.46
CA ALA A 278 -3.88 7.17 16.78
C ALA A 278 -4.47 5.77 17.03
N ALA A 279 -4.90 5.52 18.28
CA ALA A 279 -5.45 4.23 18.71
C ALA A 279 -6.91 4.07 18.28
N TYR A 280 -7.16 4.19 16.98
CA TYR A 280 -8.44 3.99 16.29
C TYR A 280 -8.19 3.37 14.92
N GLN A 281 -9.17 2.70 14.34
CA GLN A 281 -9.08 2.15 13.00
C GLN A 281 -9.52 3.18 11.96
N GLY A 282 -8.83 3.20 10.82
CA GLY A 282 -9.05 4.15 9.72
C GLY A 282 -8.06 5.31 9.72
N ALA A 283 -7.99 6.02 8.61
CA ALA A 283 -7.00 7.07 8.34
C ALA A 283 -7.47 8.49 8.63
N VAL A 284 -8.76 8.77 8.51
CA VAL A 284 -9.30 10.14 8.51
C VAL A 284 -10.38 10.30 9.58
N PRO A 285 -10.03 10.74 10.80
CA PRO A 285 -11.01 11.00 11.83
C PRO A 285 -11.85 12.24 11.50
N ALA A 286 -13.17 12.19 11.73
CA ALA A 286 -14.07 13.29 11.45
C ALA A 286 -13.73 14.59 12.23
N SER A 287 -13.04 14.46 13.37
CA SER A 287 -12.56 15.60 14.16
C SER A 287 -11.33 16.30 13.59
N ASN A 288 -10.66 15.67 12.64
CA ASN A 288 -9.45 16.17 11.99
C ASN A 288 -9.32 15.57 10.58
N ASP A 289 -10.14 16.08 9.67
CA ASP A 289 -10.08 15.71 8.26
C ASP A 289 -8.87 16.40 7.60
N TRP A 290 -7.74 15.72 7.59
CA TRP A 290 -6.50 16.19 7.01
C TRP A 290 -6.50 16.15 5.47
N THR A 291 -7.54 15.60 4.86
CA THR A 291 -7.69 15.50 3.40
C THR A 291 -8.42 16.71 2.80
N GLN A 292 -8.87 17.66 3.60
CA GLN A 292 -9.58 18.83 3.11
C GLN A 292 -8.71 19.68 2.18
N GLY A 293 -9.25 19.99 1.00
CA GLY A 293 -8.61 20.85 0.00
C GLY A 293 -7.74 20.11 -1.02
N TRP A 294 -7.83 18.80 -1.05
CA TRP A 294 -7.13 17.93 -2.02
C TRP A 294 -7.99 17.68 -3.25
#